data_b63e39886e89f38dfc5d230e5b8f5ecf
#
_entry.id   b63e39886e89f38dfc5d230e5b8f5ecf
#
_cell.length_a   1.000
_cell.length_b   1.000
_cell.length_c   1.000
_cell.angle_alpha   90.00
_cell.angle_beta   90.00
_cell.angle_gamma   90.00
#
_symmetry.space_group_name_H-M   'P 1'
#
loop_
_entity.id
_entity.type
_entity.pdbx_description
1 polymer ?
#
loop_
_entity_poly.entity_id
_entity_poly.type
_entity_poly.pdbx_seq_one_letter_code
_entity_poly.pdbx_strand_id
1 'polypeptide(L)'
;MSTPTLVVVSGGPGTGKTTLAHELARVLGCPAIIRDEIKQGMVMSHPGYQSGGDDPLNHPTLDAFFGVLKVLLEVGVTVVAEAAFQDRLWRPNLEPLTGLAHLRVIRCTTDADIAHDRIIQRAKEDAHRAAHGDQELLDSIAAGGHSLDSFVPISLDVPTLTVDTAHGYQPALPDIAAFARASDDGASPERMMES
;
A
#
# COMPACT_ATOMS: atom_id res chain seq x y z
N MET A 1 -5.62 -17.58 -20.06
CA MET A 1 -5.98 -16.97 -18.77
C MET A 1 -5.93 -15.47 -18.99
N SER A 2 -6.84 -14.69 -18.41
CA SER A 2 -6.78 -13.22 -18.45
C SER A 2 -5.58 -12.73 -17.63
N THR A 3 -4.96 -11.63 -18.06
CA THR A 3 -3.88 -10.97 -17.31
C THR A 3 -4.42 -10.55 -15.93
N PRO A 4 -3.76 -10.87 -14.82
CA PRO A 4 -4.21 -10.47 -13.49
C PRO A 4 -4.04 -8.98 -13.27
N THR A 5 -4.67 -8.43 -12.22
CA THR A 5 -4.47 -7.05 -11.80
C THR A 5 -3.66 -6.99 -10.49
N LEU A 6 -2.66 -6.14 -10.45
CA LEU A 6 -1.98 -5.74 -9.22
C LEU A 6 -2.54 -4.38 -8.78
N VAL A 7 -3.32 -4.38 -7.70
CA VAL A 7 -3.83 -3.16 -7.07
C VAL A 7 -2.90 -2.75 -5.95
N VAL A 8 -2.20 -1.64 -6.13
CA VAL A 8 -1.24 -1.10 -5.14
C VAL A 8 -1.94 -0.05 -4.29
N VAL A 9 -2.09 -0.31 -2.99
CA VAL A 9 -2.63 0.65 -2.02
C VAL A 9 -1.47 1.33 -1.31
N SER A 10 -1.29 2.62 -1.53
CA SER A 10 -0.16 3.43 -1.07
C SER A 10 -0.63 4.70 -0.36
N GLY A 11 0.24 5.33 0.39
CA GLY A 11 -0.03 6.58 1.14
C GLY A 11 0.82 6.67 2.41
N GLY A 12 0.80 7.82 3.06
CA GLY A 12 1.54 8.05 4.30
C GLY A 12 1.04 7.23 5.49
N PRO A 13 1.77 7.22 6.62
CA PRO A 13 1.29 6.64 7.88
C PRO A 13 -0.04 7.26 8.30
N GLY A 14 -0.93 6.50 8.95
CA GLY A 14 -2.22 6.99 9.45
C GLY A 14 -3.30 7.22 8.39
N THR A 15 -3.02 7.04 7.08
CA THR A 15 -4.00 7.28 5.99
C THR A 15 -4.99 6.13 5.76
N GLY A 16 -5.13 5.16 6.64
CA GLY A 16 -6.15 4.10 6.54
C GLY A 16 -5.93 3.05 5.45
N LYS A 17 -4.75 3.00 4.83
CA LYS A 17 -4.40 2.06 3.75
C LYS A 17 -4.73 0.60 4.02
N THR A 18 -4.33 0.10 5.19
CA THR A 18 -4.48 -1.32 5.55
C THR A 18 -5.95 -1.71 5.64
N THR A 19 -6.78 -0.86 6.23
CA THR A 19 -8.23 -1.07 6.30
C THR A 19 -8.83 -1.13 4.90
N LEU A 20 -8.52 -0.14 4.05
CA LEU A 20 -8.99 -0.12 2.67
C LEU A 20 -8.49 -1.34 1.88
N ALA A 21 -7.23 -1.74 2.04
CA ALA A 21 -6.67 -2.88 1.32
C ALA A 21 -7.41 -4.19 1.64
N HIS A 22 -7.71 -4.45 2.92
CA HIS A 22 -8.48 -5.62 3.33
C HIS A 22 -9.94 -5.59 2.83
N GLU A 23 -10.61 -4.44 2.93
CA GLU A 23 -11.99 -4.29 2.46
C GLU A 23 -12.08 -4.44 0.94
N LEU A 24 -11.17 -3.81 0.21
CA LEU A 24 -11.10 -3.89 -1.24
C LEU A 24 -10.82 -5.32 -1.71
N ALA A 25 -9.85 -6.00 -1.11
CA ALA A 25 -9.53 -7.39 -1.43
C ALA A 25 -10.73 -8.32 -1.23
N ARG A 26 -11.51 -8.11 -0.16
CA ARG A 26 -12.75 -8.86 0.09
C ARG A 26 -13.79 -8.60 -1.01
N VAL A 27 -13.98 -7.34 -1.42
CA VAL A 27 -14.91 -6.97 -2.49
C VAL A 27 -14.47 -7.49 -3.86
N LEU A 28 -13.15 -7.51 -4.12
CA LEU A 28 -12.57 -8.04 -5.35
C LEU A 28 -12.56 -9.58 -5.38
N GLY A 29 -12.63 -10.25 -4.23
CA GLY A 29 -12.50 -11.70 -4.11
C GLY A 29 -11.06 -12.18 -4.32
N CYS A 30 -10.06 -11.41 -3.90
CA CYS A 30 -8.64 -11.71 -4.09
C CYS A 30 -7.86 -11.55 -2.76
N PRO A 31 -6.61 -12.07 -2.66
CA PRO A 31 -5.80 -11.88 -1.47
C PRO A 31 -5.35 -10.41 -1.30
N ALA A 32 -5.23 -9.98 -0.04
CA ALA A 32 -4.47 -8.79 0.36
C ALA A 32 -3.09 -9.23 0.85
N ILE A 33 -2.04 -8.59 0.35
CA ILE A 33 -0.67 -8.78 0.79
C ILE A 33 -0.23 -7.47 1.45
N ILE A 34 -0.12 -7.51 2.76
CA ILE A 34 0.19 -6.36 3.60
C ILE A 34 1.64 -6.48 4.07
N ARG A 35 2.49 -5.54 3.71
CA ARG A 35 3.92 -5.56 4.07
C ARG A 35 4.14 -5.69 5.58
N ASP A 36 3.37 -4.94 6.34
CA ASP A 36 3.55 -4.89 7.80
C ASP A 36 3.08 -6.17 8.48
N GLU A 37 2.12 -6.90 7.93
CA GLU A 37 1.72 -8.23 8.43
C GLU A 37 2.82 -9.28 8.17
N ILE A 38 3.50 -9.20 7.03
CA ILE A 38 4.68 -10.05 6.77
C ILE A 38 5.77 -9.75 7.79
N LYS A 39 6.08 -8.46 8.03
CA LYS A 39 7.07 -8.06 9.03
C LYS A 39 6.71 -8.55 10.42
N GLN A 40 5.45 -8.42 10.82
CA GLN A 40 4.96 -8.92 12.11
C GLN A 40 5.18 -10.42 12.25
N GLY A 41 4.87 -11.21 11.22
CA GLY A 41 5.14 -12.65 11.20
C GLY A 41 6.64 -12.98 11.37
N MET A 42 7.51 -12.20 10.72
CA MET A 42 8.96 -12.35 10.87
C MET A 42 9.43 -12.03 12.29
N VAL A 43 8.95 -10.94 12.88
CA VAL A 43 9.25 -10.55 14.28
C VAL A 43 8.85 -11.65 15.26
N MET A 44 7.65 -12.18 15.13
CA MET A 44 7.16 -13.26 15.98
C MET A 44 7.98 -14.56 15.82
N SER A 45 8.60 -14.76 14.67
CA SER A 45 9.44 -15.93 14.38
C SER A 45 10.90 -15.76 14.82
N HIS A 46 11.30 -14.58 15.30
CA HIS A 46 12.68 -14.29 15.72
C HIS A 46 12.72 -13.95 17.23
N PRO A 47 12.92 -14.96 18.11
CA PRO A 47 13.07 -14.72 19.54
C PRO A 47 14.23 -13.74 19.82
N GLY A 48 13.97 -12.69 20.59
CA GLY A 48 14.96 -11.67 20.93
C GLY A 48 15.07 -10.51 19.94
N TYR A 49 14.18 -10.42 18.94
CA TYR A 49 14.08 -9.22 18.10
C TYR A 49 13.82 -7.99 18.96
N GLN A 50 14.56 -6.91 18.67
CA GLN A 50 14.37 -5.59 19.24
C GLN A 50 14.14 -4.61 18.07
N SER A 51 13.03 -3.87 18.12
CA SER A 51 12.80 -2.77 17.20
C SER A 51 13.77 -1.63 17.47
N GLY A 52 14.16 -0.90 16.43
CA GLY A 52 14.95 0.33 16.53
C GLY A 52 16.18 0.36 15.64
N GLY A 53 16.59 1.56 15.25
CA GLY A 53 17.78 1.79 14.45
C GLY A 53 17.70 1.24 13.02
N ASP A 54 18.80 0.59 12.60
CA ASP A 54 18.88 -0.11 11.31
C ASP A 54 18.25 -1.50 11.46
N ASP A 55 16.91 -1.58 11.32
CA ASP A 55 16.14 -2.80 11.54
C ASP A 55 16.51 -3.90 10.52
N PRO A 56 17.13 -5.01 10.97
CA PRO A 56 17.64 -6.07 10.11
C PRO A 56 16.53 -6.80 9.31
N LEU A 57 15.27 -6.68 9.73
CA LEU A 57 14.14 -7.32 9.05
C LEU A 57 13.56 -6.48 7.91
N ASN A 58 13.98 -5.22 7.74
CA ASN A 58 13.42 -4.37 6.68
C ASN A 58 13.70 -4.91 5.28
N HIS A 59 14.93 -5.30 4.96
CA HIS A 59 15.29 -5.88 3.66
C HIS A 59 14.64 -7.26 3.42
N PRO A 60 14.74 -8.23 4.33
CA PRO A 60 14.03 -9.51 4.16
C PRO A 60 12.52 -9.37 4.01
N THR A 61 11.91 -8.41 4.71
CA THR A 61 10.47 -8.12 4.55
C THR A 61 10.15 -7.58 3.15
N LEU A 62 10.99 -6.68 2.64
CA LEU A 62 10.84 -6.11 1.29
C LEU A 62 10.91 -7.23 0.24
N ASP A 63 11.95 -8.08 0.33
CA ASP A 63 12.16 -9.19 -0.60
C ASP A 63 10.99 -10.20 -0.55
N ALA A 64 10.53 -10.56 0.66
CA ALA A 64 9.40 -11.45 0.83
C ALA A 64 8.11 -10.85 0.27
N PHE A 65 7.84 -9.55 0.51
CA PHE A 65 6.66 -8.87 0.01
C PHE A 65 6.58 -8.90 -1.52
N PHE A 66 7.62 -8.44 -2.21
CA PHE A 66 7.64 -8.45 -3.68
C PHE A 66 7.76 -9.86 -4.27
N GLY A 67 8.44 -10.78 -3.58
CA GLY A 67 8.52 -12.19 -3.95
C GLY A 67 7.14 -12.86 -3.98
N VAL A 68 6.32 -12.65 -2.95
CA VAL A 68 4.94 -13.16 -2.88
C VAL A 68 4.07 -12.56 -4.00
N LEU A 69 4.16 -11.23 -4.22
CA LEU A 69 3.41 -10.58 -5.31
C LEU A 69 3.77 -11.21 -6.66
N LYS A 70 5.05 -11.37 -6.95
CA LYS A 70 5.53 -11.96 -8.20
C LYS A 70 4.96 -13.38 -8.40
N VAL A 71 5.07 -14.25 -7.42
CA VAL A 71 4.57 -15.63 -7.50
C VAL A 71 3.06 -15.66 -7.78
N LEU A 72 2.26 -14.82 -7.11
CA LEU A 72 0.82 -14.75 -7.31
C LEU A 72 0.47 -14.26 -8.72
N LEU A 73 1.17 -13.25 -9.21
CA LEU A 73 0.93 -12.70 -10.55
C LEU A 73 1.33 -13.70 -11.65
N GLU A 74 2.44 -14.40 -11.50
CA GLU A 74 2.91 -15.43 -12.44
C GLU A 74 1.91 -16.58 -12.63
N VAL A 75 1.15 -16.90 -11.57
CA VAL A 75 0.08 -17.92 -11.67
C VAL A 75 -1.30 -17.32 -12.01
N GLY A 76 -1.36 -16.03 -12.39
CA GLY A 76 -2.58 -15.37 -12.86
C GLY A 76 -3.52 -14.90 -11.75
N VAL A 77 -3.04 -14.72 -10.51
CA VAL A 77 -3.86 -14.29 -9.38
C VAL A 77 -3.84 -12.76 -9.26
N THR A 78 -5.03 -12.13 -9.36
CA THR A 78 -5.20 -10.72 -8.98
C THR A 78 -4.94 -10.54 -7.49
N VAL A 79 -4.26 -9.46 -7.10
CA VAL A 79 -3.85 -9.23 -5.71
C VAL A 79 -3.91 -7.74 -5.34
N VAL A 80 -4.27 -7.45 -4.09
CA VAL A 80 -4.13 -6.13 -3.48
C VAL A 80 -2.85 -6.12 -2.65
N ALA A 81 -1.92 -5.21 -2.97
CA ALA A 81 -0.66 -5.03 -2.28
C ALA A 81 -0.67 -3.72 -1.48
N GLU A 82 -0.29 -3.75 -0.21
CA GLU A 82 -0.26 -2.55 0.64
C GLU A 82 1.08 -2.36 1.34
N ALA A 83 1.62 -1.16 1.24
CA ALA A 83 2.75 -0.69 2.04
C ALA A 83 2.82 0.85 2.08
N ALA A 84 3.48 1.39 3.11
CA ALA A 84 3.80 2.82 3.23
C ALA A 84 5.13 3.19 2.55
N PHE A 85 5.52 2.49 1.50
CA PHE A 85 6.75 2.81 0.78
C PHE A 85 6.60 4.10 -0.01
N GLN A 86 7.67 4.89 -0.04
CA GLN A 86 7.83 6.02 -0.94
C GLN A 86 8.21 5.54 -2.36
N ASP A 87 8.08 6.41 -3.34
CA ASP A 87 8.41 6.14 -4.74
C ASP A 87 9.75 5.40 -4.95
N ARG A 88 10.79 5.82 -4.24
CA ARG A 88 12.14 5.22 -4.34
C ARG A 88 12.19 3.71 -4.04
N LEU A 89 11.22 3.18 -3.30
CA LEU A 89 11.08 1.74 -3.02
C LEU A 89 10.00 1.10 -3.89
N TRP A 90 8.87 1.79 -4.11
CA TRP A 90 7.81 1.26 -4.95
C TRP A 90 8.25 1.09 -6.40
N ARG A 91 8.72 2.18 -7.03
CA ARG A 91 8.96 2.23 -8.45
C ARG A 91 9.89 1.13 -8.96
N PRO A 92 11.13 0.94 -8.46
CA PRO A 92 12.06 -0.06 -8.99
C PRO A 92 11.58 -1.50 -8.79
N ASN A 93 10.69 -1.75 -7.82
CA ASN A 93 10.13 -3.06 -7.55
C ASN A 93 8.81 -3.33 -8.30
N LEU A 94 8.07 -2.30 -8.70
CA LEU A 94 6.86 -2.42 -9.50
C LEU A 94 7.16 -2.50 -11.00
N GLU A 95 8.16 -1.77 -11.50
CA GLU A 95 8.54 -1.79 -12.92
C GLU A 95 8.69 -3.22 -13.48
N PRO A 96 9.36 -4.17 -12.82
CA PRO A 96 9.45 -5.55 -13.31
C PRO A 96 8.11 -6.31 -13.35
N LEU A 97 7.12 -5.88 -12.57
CA LEU A 97 5.81 -6.53 -12.49
C LEU A 97 4.82 -6.05 -13.55
N THR A 98 5.14 -4.96 -14.28
CA THR A 98 4.27 -4.41 -15.33
C THR A 98 4.05 -5.39 -16.50
N GLY A 99 5.00 -6.29 -16.73
CA GLY A 99 4.88 -7.36 -17.74
C GLY A 99 4.02 -8.56 -17.28
N LEU A 100 3.67 -8.64 -16.00
CA LEU A 100 2.92 -9.77 -15.42
C LEU A 100 1.46 -9.41 -15.14
N ALA A 101 1.13 -8.14 -14.95
CA ALA A 101 -0.18 -7.70 -14.49
C ALA A 101 -0.55 -6.29 -14.99
N HIS A 102 -1.86 -6.00 -15.03
CA HIS A 102 -2.34 -4.62 -15.09
C HIS A 102 -2.11 -3.94 -13.74
N LEU A 103 -1.32 -2.86 -13.72
CA LEU A 103 -1.10 -2.10 -12.49
C LEU A 103 -2.18 -1.04 -12.30
N ARG A 104 -2.69 -0.94 -11.07
CA ARG A 104 -3.59 0.11 -10.61
C ARG A 104 -3.07 0.65 -9.28
N VAL A 105 -2.91 1.95 -9.16
CA VAL A 105 -2.47 2.58 -7.91
C VAL A 105 -3.63 3.27 -7.24
N ILE A 106 -3.83 2.99 -5.96
CA ILE A 106 -4.76 3.69 -5.08
C ILE A 106 -3.91 4.45 -4.07
N ARG A 107 -3.98 5.78 -4.12
CA ARG A 107 -3.29 6.66 -3.20
C ARG A 107 -4.24 7.11 -2.10
N CYS A 108 -4.06 6.59 -0.88
CA CYS A 108 -4.79 7.05 0.29
C CYS A 108 -4.24 8.37 0.82
N THR A 109 -5.14 9.31 1.08
CA THR A 109 -4.85 10.61 1.69
C THR A 109 -5.78 10.84 2.88
N THR A 110 -5.36 11.69 3.80
CA THR A 110 -6.17 12.25 4.90
C THR A 110 -5.46 13.48 5.45
N ASP A 111 -6.16 14.29 6.23
CA ASP A 111 -5.54 15.42 6.93
C ASP A 111 -4.46 14.94 7.92
N ALA A 112 -3.40 15.74 8.07
CA ALA A 112 -2.27 15.42 8.94
C ALA A 112 -2.69 15.20 10.40
N ASP A 113 -3.61 16.00 10.91
CA ASP A 113 -4.14 15.87 12.28
C ASP A 113 -4.88 14.55 12.49
N ILE A 114 -5.72 14.16 11.51
CA ILE A 114 -6.45 12.89 11.54
C ILE A 114 -5.47 11.70 11.46
N ALA A 115 -4.46 11.80 10.61
CA ALA A 115 -3.43 10.77 10.51
C ALA A 115 -2.67 10.61 11.84
N HIS A 116 -2.29 11.71 12.47
CA HIS A 116 -1.60 11.74 13.74
C HIS A 116 -2.43 11.11 14.86
N ASP A 117 -3.70 11.50 14.99
CA ASP A 117 -4.61 10.94 15.99
C ASP A 117 -4.79 9.42 15.82
N ARG A 118 -4.92 8.95 14.57
CA ARG A 118 -5.01 7.51 14.26
C ARG A 118 -3.74 6.75 14.66
N ILE A 119 -2.56 7.33 14.46
CA ILE A 119 -1.28 6.72 14.87
C ILE A 119 -1.21 6.62 16.40
N ILE A 120 -1.57 7.70 17.12
CA ILE A 120 -1.60 7.71 18.60
C ILE A 120 -2.57 6.64 19.14
N GLN A 121 -3.77 6.58 18.60
CA GLN A 121 -4.78 5.62 19.05
C GLN A 121 -4.29 4.18 18.83
N ARG A 122 -3.74 3.90 17.65
CA ARG A 122 -3.21 2.59 17.29
C ARG A 122 -2.04 2.17 18.18
N ALA A 123 -1.12 3.09 18.51
CA ALA A 123 0.00 2.81 19.41
C ALA A 123 -0.45 2.44 20.84
N LYS A 124 -1.63 2.91 21.27
CA LYS A 124 -2.20 2.59 22.59
C LYS A 124 -2.93 1.25 22.62
N GLU A 125 -3.58 0.87 21.53
CA GLU A 125 -4.50 -0.28 21.50
C GLU A 125 -3.80 -1.62 21.23
N ASP A 126 -2.62 -1.63 20.67
CA ASP A 126 -1.99 -2.87 20.20
C ASP A 126 -0.54 -3.03 20.63
N ALA A 127 -0.37 -3.55 21.86
CA ALA A 127 0.95 -3.91 22.41
C ALA A 127 1.69 -5.02 21.56
N HIS A 128 0.97 -5.76 20.72
CA HIS A 128 1.56 -6.79 19.86
C HIS A 128 2.14 -6.21 18.55
N ARG A 129 1.90 -4.93 18.26
CA ARG A 129 2.43 -4.23 17.08
C ARG A 129 3.84 -3.67 17.25
N ALA A 130 4.66 -4.25 18.13
CA ALA A 130 6.06 -3.85 18.32
C ALA A 130 6.91 -3.81 17.02
N ALA A 131 6.45 -4.51 15.97
CA ALA A 131 7.07 -4.51 14.64
C ALA A 131 6.83 -3.23 13.83
N HIS A 132 5.86 -2.40 14.21
CA HIS A 132 5.42 -1.28 13.37
C HIS A 132 6.16 0.03 13.64
N GLY A 133 6.88 0.15 14.77
CA GLY A 133 7.62 1.37 15.12
C GLY A 133 6.73 2.61 15.27
N ASP A 134 5.44 2.45 15.61
CA ASP A 134 4.50 3.57 15.77
C ASP A 134 5.01 4.56 16.83
N GLN A 135 5.61 4.08 17.93
CA GLN A 135 6.19 4.96 18.96
C GLN A 135 7.40 5.73 18.44
N GLU A 136 8.31 5.06 17.71
CA GLU A 136 9.48 5.72 17.09
C GLU A 136 9.06 6.76 16.06
N LEU A 137 8.00 6.48 15.29
CA LEU A 137 7.41 7.44 14.35
C LEU A 137 6.85 8.66 15.08
N LEU A 138 6.10 8.47 16.18
CA LEU A 138 5.58 9.57 16.99
C LEU A 138 6.72 10.41 17.61
N ASP A 139 7.76 9.76 18.15
CA ASP A 139 8.93 10.44 18.70
C ASP A 139 9.68 11.23 17.62
N SER A 140 9.81 10.68 16.41
CA SER A 140 10.42 11.36 15.27
C SER A 140 9.60 12.57 14.79
N ILE A 141 8.27 12.45 14.77
CA ILE A 141 7.36 13.58 14.44
C ILE A 141 7.51 14.66 15.51
N ALA A 142 7.49 14.31 16.79
CA ALA A 142 7.64 15.26 17.90
C ALA A 142 8.99 15.98 17.88
N ALA A 143 10.06 15.31 17.44
CA ALA A 143 11.39 15.87 17.26
C ALA A 143 11.55 16.70 15.97
N GLY A 144 10.50 16.81 15.13
CA GLY A 144 10.57 17.51 13.83
C GLY A 144 11.37 16.77 12.76
N GLY A 145 11.79 15.54 13.00
CA GLY A 145 12.57 14.71 12.07
C GLY A 145 11.73 14.02 10.98
N HIS A 146 10.42 13.96 11.16
CA HIS A 146 9.48 13.36 10.18
C HIS A 146 8.25 14.25 10.02
N SER A 147 7.92 14.60 8.77
CA SER A 147 6.66 15.27 8.43
C SER A 147 5.73 14.28 7.76
N LEU A 148 4.48 14.21 8.23
CA LEU A 148 3.44 13.39 7.59
C LEU A 148 3.16 13.83 6.14
N ASP A 149 3.45 15.10 5.82
CA ASP A 149 3.30 15.67 4.48
C ASP A 149 4.47 15.33 3.54
N SER A 150 5.55 14.73 4.04
CA SER A 150 6.75 14.41 3.24
C SER A 150 6.64 13.11 2.42
N PHE A 151 5.45 12.51 2.34
CA PHE A 151 5.24 11.27 1.59
C PHE A 151 5.37 11.51 0.08
N VAL A 152 6.34 10.82 -0.56
CA VAL A 152 6.54 10.88 -2.02
C VAL A 152 5.72 9.77 -2.68
N PRO A 153 4.67 10.13 -3.46
CA PRO A 153 3.81 9.16 -4.11
C PRO A 153 4.53 8.44 -5.26
N ILE A 154 3.97 7.30 -5.66
CA ILE A 154 4.44 6.51 -6.80
C ILE A 154 4.39 7.36 -8.08
N SER A 155 5.52 7.42 -8.82
CA SER A 155 5.69 8.23 -10.02
C SER A 155 5.58 7.42 -11.33
N LEU A 156 5.11 6.15 -11.27
CA LEU A 156 4.86 5.35 -12.46
C LEU A 156 3.68 5.91 -13.26
N ASP A 157 3.81 5.87 -14.59
CA ASP A 157 2.72 6.22 -15.53
C ASP A 157 1.73 5.05 -15.64
N VAL A 158 0.89 4.92 -14.62
CA VAL A 158 -0.15 3.89 -14.50
C VAL A 158 -1.44 4.53 -13.96
N PRO A 159 -2.62 3.96 -14.27
CA PRO A 159 -3.86 4.47 -13.73
C PRO A 159 -3.82 4.60 -12.21
N THR A 160 -4.06 5.82 -11.73
CA THR A 160 -3.95 6.16 -10.30
C THR A 160 -5.23 6.84 -9.82
N LEU A 161 -5.80 6.34 -8.71
CA LEU A 161 -6.97 6.91 -8.03
C LEU A 161 -6.54 7.43 -6.66
N THR A 162 -6.83 8.71 -6.38
CA THR A 162 -6.67 9.26 -5.03
C THR A 162 -7.95 9.02 -4.23
N VAL A 163 -7.80 8.50 -3.02
CA VAL A 163 -8.90 8.21 -2.10
C VAL A 163 -8.68 8.98 -0.81
N ASP A 164 -9.57 9.92 -0.51
CA ASP A 164 -9.64 10.54 0.81
C ASP A 164 -10.29 9.56 1.80
N THR A 165 -9.64 9.38 2.95
CA THR A 165 -10.08 8.46 4.00
C THR A 165 -10.46 9.17 5.29
N ALA A 166 -10.57 10.50 5.31
CA ALA A 166 -10.81 11.28 6.53
C ALA A 166 -12.10 10.86 7.23
N HIS A 167 -13.20 10.79 6.48
CA HIS A 167 -14.55 10.53 6.97
C HIS A 167 -15.25 9.41 6.17
N GLY A 168 -14.60 8.27 6.02
CA GLY A 168 -14.99 7.19 5.12
C GLY A 168 -14.11 7.20 3.86
N TYR A 169 -14.62 6.69 2.73
CA TYR A 169 -13.88 6.70 1.48
C TYR A 169 -14.51 7.65 0.46
N GLN A 170 -13.69 8.53 -0.12
CA GLN A 170 -14.06 9.38 -1.24
C GLN A 170 -13.02 9.22 -2.38
N PRO A 171 -13.40 8.60 -3.50
CA PRO A 171 -14.73 8.03 -3.82
C PRO A 171 -15.11 6.82 -2.96
N ALA A 172 -16.37 6.39 -3.01
CA ALA A 172 -16.89 5.29 -2.22
C ALA A 172 -16.27 3.93 -2.62
N LEU A 173 -16.29 2.94 -1.71
CA LEU A 173 -15.69 1.62 -1.94
C LEU A 173 -16.15 0.91 -3.23
N PRO A 174 -17.43 0.99 -3.66
CA PRO A 174 -17.86 0.44 -4.94
C PRO A 174 -17.15 1.06 -6.15
N ASP A 175 -16.91 2.38 -6.13
CA ASP A 175 -16.23 3.10 -7.20
C ASP A 175 -14.74 2.77 -7.23
N ILE A 176 -14.12 2.62 -6.05
CA ILE A 176 -12.74 2.14 -5.91
C ILE A 176 -12.61 0.73 -6.48
N ALA A 177 -13.57 -0.15 -6.19
CA ALA A 177 -13.58 -1.50 -6.72
C ALA A 177 -13.81 -1.54 -8.24
N ALA A 178 -14.63 -0.64 -8.78
CA ALA A 178 -14.83 -0.48 -10.22
C ALA A 178 -13.52 -0.02 -10.90
N PHE A 179 -12.81 0.96 -10.33
CA PHE A 179 -11.50 1.38 -10.79
C PHE A 179 -10.49 0.22 -10.80
N ALA A 180 -10.45 -0.59 -9.75
CA ALA A 180 -9.55 -1.73 -9.64
C ALA A 180 -9.83 -2.84 -10.66
N ARG A 181 -11.10 -2.99 -11.13
CA ARG A 181 -11.52 -3.97 -12.13
C ARG A 181 -11.44 -3.47 -13.57
N ALA A 182 -11.24 -2.17 -13.79
CA ALA A 182 -11.22 -1.61 -15.13
C ALA A 182 -10.11 -2.29 -15.96
N SER A 183 -10.45 -2.70 -17.20
CA SER A 183 -9.46 -3.18 -18.17
C SER A 183 -8.83 -2.00 -18.91
N ASP A 184 -7.58 -2.16 -19.36
CA ASP A 184 -6.86 -1.12 -20.13
C ASP A 184 -7.35 -1.00 -21.59
N ASP A 185 -8.31 -1.83 -22.00
CA ASP A 185 -8.80 -1.91 -23.39
C ASP A 185 -9.58 -0.67 -23.88
N GLY A 186 -9.66 0.41 -23.10
CA GLY A 186 -10.45 1.62 -23.38
C GLY A 186 -9.69 2.90 -23.74
N ALA A 187 -8.37 2.94 -23.70
CA ALA A 187 -7.58 4.15 -23.95
C ALA A 187 -6.79 4.10 -25.25
N SER A 188 -7.46 3.90 -26.40
CA SER A 188 -6.87 4.28 -27.70
C SER A 188 -7.27 5.72 -28.02
N PRO A 189 -6.33 6.67 -28.16
CA PRO A 189 -6.61 8.07 -28.47
C PRO A 189 -6.94 8.35 -29.93
N GLU A 190 -7.46 7.40 -30.70
CA GLU A 190 -7.71 7.52 -32.15
C GLU A 190 -9.19 7.65 -32.54
N ARG A 191 -10.05 8.37 -31.80
CA ARG A 191 -11.40 8.70 -32.28
C ARG A 191 -11.87 10.12 -32.00
N MET A 192 -11.02 11.11 -32.21
CA MET A 192 -11.45 12.53 -32.21
C MET A 192 -10.79 13.33 -33.34
N MET A 193 -10.70 12.76 -34.54
CA MET A 193 -10.41 13.54 -35.75
C MET A 193 -11.15 12.91 -36.94
N GLU A 194 -12.49 13.02 -36.97
CA GLU A 194 -13.30 12.99 -38.19
C GLU A 194 -14.76 13.31 -37.84
N SER A 195 -15.08 14.59 -37.80
CA SER A 195 -16.35 15.16 -38.27
C SER A 195 -16.30 16.70 -38.16
#